data_d21c59bc3437f8b5b8d918ecaf874545
#
_entry.id   d21c59bc3437f8b5b8d918ecaf874545
#
_cell.length_a   1.000
_cell.length_b   1.000
_cell.length_c   1.000
_cell.angle_alpha   90.00
_cell.angle_beta   90.00
_cell.angle_gamma   90.00
#
_symmetry.space_group_name_H-M   'P 1'
#
loop_
_entity.id
_entity.type
_entity.pdbx_description
1 polymer ?
#
loop_
_entity_poly.entity_id
_entity_poly.type
_entity_poly.pdbx_seq_one_letter_code
_entity_poly.pdbx_strand_id
1 'polypeptide(L)'
;MVNVEIVITDSSGNAIEGIPVNIKVIPQNFLSGTKTYYLNGITNAYGQYIISNAQAYANYIVTANQPNATQYQSEWSSAQGSTSTTLFSGGYVNLTLQSVSQSSCGSQCSTTCPCSSGYTCTNGMCVQNSKSNTILNFSILDIIIVIAVILVVFIVVTRFKK
;
A
#
# COMPACT_ATOMS: atom_id res chain seq x y z
N MET A 1 14.46 3.02 20.95
CA MET A 1 14.47 2.12 19.81
C MET A 1 13.04 2.05 19.27
N VAL A 2 12.84 2.17 17.99
CA VAL A 2 11.51 2.07 17.39
C VAL A 2 11.37 0.75 16.65
N ASN A 3 10.14 0.26 16.50
CA ASN A 3 9.84 -0.94 15.74
C ASN A 3 8.93 -0.57 14.57
N VAL A 4 9.02 -1.33 13.48
CA VAL A 4 8.02 -1.28 12.41
C VAL A 4 7.33 -2.63 12.37
N GLU A 5 6.02 -2.60 12.52
CA GLU A 5 5.16 -3.77 12.46
C GLU A 5 4.41 -3.80 11.14
N ILE A 6 4.45 -4.93 10.46
CA ILE A 6 3.74 -5.19 9.23
C ILE A 6 2.76 -6.32 9.52
N VAL A 7 1.48 -6.09 9.24
CA VAL A 7 0.42 -7.08 9.42
C VAL A 7 -0.22 -7.38 8.08
N ILE A 8 -0.39 -8.65 7.76
CA ILE A 8 -0.98 -9.11 6.51
C ILE A 8 -2.19 -9.98 6.83
N THR A 9 -3.34 -9.57 6.29
CA THR A 9 -4.62 -10.26 6.48
C THR A 9 -5.30 -10.55 5.15
N ASP A 10 -6.24 -11.47 5.16
CA ASP A 10 -7.19 -11.66 4.05
C ASP A 10 -8.31 -10.59 4.08
N SER A 11 -9.22 -10.66 3.12
CA SER A 11 -10.38 -9.76 3.04
C SER A 11 -11.38 -9.91 4.19
N SER A 12 -11.29 -11.00 4.96
CA SER A 12 -12.11 -11.28 6.14
C SER A 12 -11.42 -10.84 7.45
N GLY A 13 -10.17 -10.37 7.36
CA GLY A 13 -9.36 -9.95 8.50
C GLY A 13 -8.57 -11.08 9.17
N ASN A 14 -8.55 -12.29 8.58
CA ASN A 14 -7.74 -13.38 9.12
C ASN A 14 -6.27 -13.18 8.76
N ALA A 15 -5.40 -13.52 9.69
CA ALA A 15 -3.95 -13.47 9.50
C ALA A 15 -3.48 -14.45 8.42
N ILE A 16 -2.54 -14.04 7.59
CA ILE A 16 -1.94 -14.91 6.57
C ILE A 16 -0.48 -15.16 6.88
N GLU A 17 -0.16 -16.40 7.19
CA GLU A 17 1.21 -16.87 7.43
C GLU A 17 1.97 -17.10 6.12
N GLY A 18 3.30 -17.00 6.17
CA GLY A 18 4.18 -17.40 5.08
C GLY A 18 4.26 -16.42 3.91
N ILE A 19 3.67 -15.24 4.02
CA ILE A 19 3.71 -14.23 2.94
C ILE A 19 5.09 -13.55 2.91
N PRO A 20 5.80 -13.59 1.77
CA PRO A 20 7.04 -12.85 1.62
C PRO A 20 6.79 -11.35 1.58
N VAL A 21 7.58 -10.60 2.34
CA VAL A 21 7.57 -9.13 2.38
C VAL A 21 8.92 -8.59 1.93
N ASN A 22 8.86 -7.61 1.04
CA ASN A 22 10.01 -6.81 0.62
C ASN A 22 9.83 -5.39 1.13
N ILE A 23 10.83 -4.83 1.78
CA ILE A 23 10.74 -3.53 2.44
C ILE A 23 11.88 -2.66 1.94
N LYS A 24 11.51 -1.55 1.29
CA LYS A 24 12.44 -0.50 0.90
C LYS A 24 12.49 0.55 2.00
N VAL A 25 13.65 0.76 2.60
CA VAL A 25 13.88 1.74 3.67
C VAL A 25 14.57 2.96 3.08
N ILE A 26 13.96 4.12 3.23
CA ILE A 26 14.43 5.41 2.74
C ILE A 26 14.69 6.33 3.94
N PRO A 27 15.94 6.47 4.39
CA PRO A 27 16.28 7.38 5.48
C PRO A 27 15.98 8.84 5.14
N GLN A 28 15.44 9.58 6.10
CA GLN A 28 15.07 11.00 5.95
C GLN A 28 16.10 11.97 6.54
N ASN A 29 17.19 11.44 7.10
CA ASN A 29 18.23 12.28 7.70
C ASN A 29 19.14 12.90 6.64
N PHE A 30 19.04 14.21 6.46
CA PHE A 30 19.85 15.00 5.54
C PHE A 30 21.36 15.02 5.88
N LEU A 31 21.73 14.68 7.11
CA LEU A 31 23.13 14.84 7.61
C LEU A 31 23.98 13.58 7.48
N SER A 32 23.43 12.41 7.18
CA SER A 32 24.19 11.17 7.33
C SER A 32 24.57 10.46 6.03
N GLY A 33 24.21 10.98 4.86
CA GLY A 33 24.51 10.31 3.59
C GLY A 33 23.99 8.84 3.52
N THR A 34 23.00 8.51 4.35
CA THR A 34 22.45 7.16 4.48
C THR A 34 21.73 6.77 3.19
N LYS A 35 22.15 5.67 2.63
CA LYS A 35 21.60 5.14 1.38
C LYS A 35 20.30 4.37 1.66
N THR A 36 19.40 4.39 0.69
CA THR A 36 18.27 3.45 0.63
C THR A 36 18.78 2.01 0.68
N TYR A 37 18.13 1.19 1.48
CA TYR A 37 18.42 -0.24 1.55
C TYR A 37 17.14 -1.08 1.57
N TYR A 38 17.28 -2.38 1.42
CA TYR A 38 16.15 -3.31 1.33
C TYR A 38 16.26 -4.37 2.41
N LEU A 39 15.10 -4.72 2.99
CA LEU A 39 14.93 -5.83 3.91
C LEU A 39 13.92 -6.81 3.31
N ASN A 40 14.11 -8.08 3.60
CA ASN A 40 13.16 -9.13 3.19
C ASN A 40 12.79 -9.95 4.42
N GLY A 41 11.56 -10.44 4.43
CA GLY A 41 11.08 -11.30 5.49
C GLY A 41 9.88 -12.13 5.07
N ILE A 42 9.33 -12.88 6.01
CA ILE A 42 8.15 -13.72 5.82
C ILE A 42 7.26 -13.53 7.05
N THR A 43 5.94 -13.45 6.86
CA THR A 43 5.00 -13.32 7.96
C THR A 43 4.93 -14.60 8.80
N ASN A 44 4.77 -14.43 10.11
CA ASN A 44 4.57 -15.50 11.07
C ASN A 44 3.09 -15.98 11.09
N ALA A 45 2.76 -16.93 11.98
CA ALA A 45 1.41 -17.48 12.16
C ALA A 45 0.33 -16.43 12.51
N TYR A 46 0.74 -15.24 12.97
CA TYR A 46 -0.16 -14.10 13.22
C TYR A 46 -0.24 -13.12 12.06
N GLY A 47 0.29 -13.49 10.89
CA GLY A 47 0.36 -12.60 9.72
C GLY A 47 1.33 -11.43 9.91
N GLN A 48 2.24 -11.50 10.89
CA GLN A 48 3.09 -10.38 11.28
C GLN A 48 4.53 -10.56 10.81
N TYR A 49 5.15 -9.46 10.41
CA TYR A 49 6.60 -9.31 10.30
C TYR A 49 7.04 -8.06 11.05
N ILE A 50 7.97 -8.21 12.00
CA ILE A 50 8.40 -7.13 12.88
C ILE A 50 9.87 -6.79 12.60
N ILE A 51 10.14 -5.54 12.27
CA ILE A 51 11.48 -4.99 12.19
C ILE A 51 11.83 -4.40 13.56
N SER A 52 12.57 -5.17 14.35
CA SER A 52 13.09 -4.69 15.64
C SER A 52 14.28 -3.75 15.40
N ASN A 53 14.39 -2.71 16.24
CA ASN A 53 15.42 -1.67 16.11
C ASN A 53 15.40 -0.97 14.74
N ALA A 54 14.20 -0.69 14.25
CA ALA A 54 14.02 0.02 13.00
C ALA A 54 14.69 1.40 13.04
N GLN A 55 15.16 1.85 11.89
CA GLN A 55 15.77 3.17 11.76
C GLN A 55 14.74 4.27 12.04
N ALA A 56 15.06 5.19 12.95
CA ALA A 56 14.26 6.40 13.16
C ALA A 56 14.43 7.38 11.98
N TYR A 57 13.41 8.20 11.77
CA TYR A 57 13.36 9.15 10.65
C TYR A 57 13.59 8.48 9.30
N ALA A 58 12.82 7.44 9.02
CA ALA A 58 12.85 6.74 7.74
C ALA A 58 11.44 6.44 7.22
N ASN A 59 11.30 6.39 5.91
CA ASN A 59 10.11 5.87 5.24
C ASN A 59 10.34 4.39 4.90
N TYR A 60 9.35 3.59 5.21
CA TYR A 60 9.29 2.15 4.94
C TYR A 60 8.21 1.90 3.89
N ILE A 61 8.60 1.47 2.71
CA ILE A 61 7.69 1.04 1.65
C ILE A 61 7.69 -0.48 1.66
N VAL A 62 6.56 -1.07 1.97
CA VAL A 62 6.38 -2.51 2.13
C VAL A 62 5.62 -3.06 0.93
N THR A 63 6.15 -4.08 0.29
CA THR A 63 5.47 -4.85 -0.76
C THR A 63 5.31 -6.29 -0.28
N ALA A 64 4.08 -6.73 -0.12
CA ALA A 64 3.74 -8.10 0.24
C ALA A 64 3.46 -8.93 -1.01
N ASN A 65 3.91 -10.18 -1.00
CA ASN A 65 3.69 -11.16 -2.05
C ASN A 65 4.02 -10.63 -3.46
N GLN A 66 5.20 -10.04 -3.60
CA GLN A 66 5.64 -9.48 -4.89
C GLN A 66 5.78 -10.59 -5.94
N PRO A 67 5.11 -10.50 -7.09
CA PRO A 67 5.36 -11.38 -8.22
C PRO A 67 6.85 -11.35 -8.57
N ASN A 68 7.46 -12.46 -8.87
CA ASN A 68 8.91 -12.64 -9.10
C ASN A 68 9.78 -12.71 -7.83
N ALA A 69 9.22 -12.62 -6.62
CA ALA A 69 9.97 -13.00 -5.43
C ALA A 69 10.19 -14.52 -5.40
N THR A 70 11.34 -14.96 -4.87
CA THR A 70 11.72 -16.39 -4.79
C THR A 70 10.73 -17.25 -4.01
N GLN A 71 9.90 -16.65 -3.18
CA GLN A 71 8.92 -17.31 -2.31
C GLN A 71 7.48 -16.87 -2.59
N TYR A 72 7.22 -16.31 -3.76
CA TYR A 72 5.89 -15.87 -4.16
C TYR A 72 4.81 -16.94 -3.91
N GLN A 73 3.75 -16.54 -3.23
CA GLN A 73 2.59 -17.38 -2.95
C GLN A 73 1.52 -17.13 -4.02
N SER A 74 1.37 -18.07 -4.96
CA SER A 74 0.45 -17.91 -6.09
C SER A 74 -1.04 -17.85 -5.70
N GLU A 75 -1.37 -18.23 -4.46
CA GLU A 75 -2.72 -18.22 -3.91
C GLU A 75 -3.18 -16.82 -3.48
N TRP A 76 -2.26 -15.87 -3.37
CA TRP A 76 -2.54 -14.55 -2.87
C TRP A 76 -2.16 -13.45 -3.85
N SER A 77 -2.93 -12.37 -3.85
CA SER A 77 -2.56 -11.15 -4.58
C SER A 77 -1.33 -10.50 -3.97
N SER A 78 -0.72 -9.54 -4.66
CA SER A 78 0.26 -8.64 -4.08
C SER A 78 -0.41 -7.39 -3.54
N ALA A 79 0.19 -6.77 -2.50
CA ALA A 79 -0.22 -5.47 -1.99
C ALA A 79 0.99 -4.63 -1.58
N GLN A 80 0.83 -3.31 -1.57
CA GLN A 80 1.85 -2.36 -1.16
C GLN A 80 1.29 -1.33 -0.19
N GLY A 81 2.09 -0.95 0.78
CA GLY A 81 1.79 0.12 1.74
C GLY A 81 3.05 0.80 2.23
N SER A 82 2.90 1.83 3.03
CA SER A 82 4.04 2.55 3.58
C SER A 82 3.75 3.11 4.96
N THR A 83 4.81 3.32 5.73
CA THR A 83 4.78 4.01 7.01
C THR A 83 6.07 4.80 7.21
N SER A 84 6.05 5.74 8.15
CA SER A 84 7.21 6.53 8.55
C SER A 84 7.50 6.35 10.03
N THR A 85 8.75 6.44 10.41
CA THR A 85 9.20 6.41 11.80
C THR A 85 9.72 7.77 12.24
N THR A 86 9.59 8.07 13.53
CA THR A 86 10.24 9.21 14.20
C THR A 86 11.22 8.70 15.27
N LEU A 87 11.82 9.58 16.05
CA LEU A 87 12.73 9.20 17.13
C LEU A 87 12.02 8.37 18.22
N PHE A 88 10.72 8.63 18.45
CA PHE A 88 9.94 8.04 19.55
C PHE A 88 8.74 7.22 19.07
N SER A 89 8.43 7.23 17.78
CA SER A 89 7.29 6.51 17.21
C SER A 89 7.75 5.52 16.16
N GLY A 90 7.37 4.27 16.35
CA GLY A 90 7.50 3.22 15.34
C GLY A 90 6.52 3.39 14.19
N GLY A 91 6.57 2.46 13.26
CA GLY A 91 5.67 2.41 12.10
C GLY A 91 4.73 1.20 12.19
N TYR A 92 3.56 1.33 11.55
CA TYR A 92 2.60 0.24 11.39
C TYR A 92 2.09 0.23 9.94
N VAL A 93 2.06 -0.95 9.33
CA VAL A 93 1.51 -1.17 7.99
C VAL A 93 0.57 -2.35 8.04
N ASN A 94 -0.68 -2.15 7.66
CA ASN A 94 -1.64 -3.24 7.46
C ASN A 94 -1.91 -3.40 5.97
N LEU A 95 -1.73 -4.62 5.45
CA LEU A 95 -1.96 -4.97 4.05
C LEU A 95 -2.99 -6.09 3.98
N THR A 96 -3.99 -5.91 3.13
CA THR A 96 -4.99 -6.94 2.87
C THR A 96 -4.71 -7.58 1.52
N LEU A 97 -4.53 -8.89 1.51
CA LEU A 97 -4.38 -9.69 0.30
C LEU A 97 -5.71 -10.35 -0.04
N GLN A 98 -5.94 -10.55 -1.32
CA GLN A 98 -7.08 -11.32 -1.80
C GLN A 98 -6.61 -12.72 -2.20
N SER A 99 -7.38 -13.73 -1.84
CA SER A 99 -7.15 -15.08 -2.37
C SER A 99 -7.35 -15.05 -3.88
N VAL A 100 -6.31 -15.46 -4.59
CA VAL A 100 -6.34 -15.60 -6.04
C VAL A 100 -6.62 -17.08 -6.32
N SER A 101 -7.88 -17.42 -6.57
CA SER A 101 -8.17 -18.76 -7.08
C SER A 101 -7.46 -18.89 -8.42
N GLN A 102 -6.41 -19.69 -8.46
CA GLN A 102 -5.88 -20.13 -9.76
C GLN A 102 -7.00 -20.89 -10.45
N SER A 103 -7.56 -20.30 -11.51
CA SER A 103 -8.35 -21.11 -12.43
C SER A 103 -7.44 -22.23 -12.93
N SER A 104 -7.98 -23.43 -13.11
CA SER A 104 -7.26 -24.59 -13.65
C SER A 104 -6.59 -24.32 -15.01
N CYS A 105 -6.75 -23.14 -15.55
CA CYS A 105 -6.27 -22.68 -16.85
C CYS A 105 -5.14 -21.63 -16.77
N GLY A 106 -4.59 -21.36 -15.60
CA GLY A 106 -3.54 -20.34 -15.41
C GLY A 106 -4.05 -18.91 -15.65
N SER A 107 -3.26 -18.07 -16.33
CA SER A 107 -3.62 -16.68 -16.64
C SER A 107 -4.51 -16.54 -17.91
N GLN A 108 -4.80 -17.64 -18.60
CA GLN A 108 -5.64 -17.62 -19.81
C GLN A 108 -7.11 -17.73 -19.44
N CYS A 109 -7.97 -17.07 -20.22
CA CYS A 109 -9.41 -17.13 -20.05
C CYS A 109 -10.12 -17.53 -21.35
N SER A 110 -11.21 -18.28 -21.20
CA SER A 110 -12.11 -18.70 -22.26
C SER A 110 -13.53 -18.85 -21.70
N THR A 111 -14.49 -19.22 -22.55
CA THR A 111 -15.86 -19.54 -22.13
C THR A 111 -15.93 -20.74 -21.15
N THR A 112 -14.98 -21.66 -21.24
CA THR A 112 -14.84 -22.82 -20.35
C THR A 112 -13.95 -22.55 -19.13
N CYS A 113 -13.20 -21.47 -19.15
CA CYS A 113 -12.29 -21.04 -18.10
C CYS A 113 -12.49 -19.54 -17.80
N PRO A 114 -13.55 -19.18 -17.09
CA PRO A 114 -13.79 -17.80 -16.72
C PRO A 114 -12.72 -17.28 -15.73
N CYS A 115 -12.44 -15.99 -15.79
CA CYS A 115 -11.57 -15.37 -14.81
C CYS A 115 -12.15 -15.43 -13.41
N SER A 116 -11.28 -15.46 -12.41
CA SER A 116 -11.66 -15.33 -11.01
C SER A 116 -12.32 -13.97 -10.73
N SER A 117 -13.08 -13.88 -9.64
CA SER A 117 -13.72 -12.64 -9.20
C SER A 117 -12.70 -11.47 -9.11
N GLY A 118 -13.03 -10.33 -9.71
CA GLY A 118 -12.14 -9.17 -9.77
C GLY A 118 -11.24 -9.09 -11.02
N TYR A 119 -11.35 -10.05 -11.94
CA TYR A 119 -10.63 -10.05 -13.21
C TYR A 119 -11.62 -10.12 -14.39
N THR A 120 -11.27 -9.46 -15.50
CA THR A 120 -12.00 -9.52 -16.76
C THR A 120 -11.16 -10.21 -17.83
N CYS A 121 -11.80 -11.06 -18.63
CA CYS A 121 -11.14 -11.70 -19.76
C CYS A 121 -10.96 -10.69 -20.90
N THR A 122 -9.72 -10.34 -21.20
CA THR A 122 -9.37 -9.44 -22.30
C THR A 122 -8.33 -10.13 -23.17
N ASN A 123 -8.66 -10.34 -24.45
CA ASN A 123 -7.80 -11.03 -25.41
C ASN A 123 -7.30 -12.40 -24.95
N GLY A 124 -8.14 -13.17 -24.28
CA GLY A 124 -7.79 -14.51 -23.79
C GLY A 124 -6.95 -14.54 -22.52
N MET A 125 -6.73 -13.39 -21.87
CA MET A 125 -6.02 -13.28 -20.59
C MET A 125 -6.89 -12.61 -19.52
N CYS A 126 -6.77 -13.10 -18.27
CA CYS A 126 -7.42 -12.50 -17.12
C CYS A 126 -6.68 -11.24 -16.69
N VAL A 127 -7.28 -10.08 -16.94
CA VAL A 127 -6.76 -8.76 -16.55
C VAL A 127 -7.51 -8.28 -15.31
N GLN A 128 -6.79 -7.87 -14.29
CA GLN A 128 -7.38 -7.35 -13.06
C GLN A 128 -8.24 -6.12 -13.35
N ASN A 129 -9.46 -6.12 -12.83
CA ASN A 129 -10.31 -4.93 -12.86
C ASN A 129 -9.65 -3.87 -11.98
N SER A 130 -8.97 -2.90 -12.57
CA SER A 130 -8.54 -1.72 -11.85
C SER A 130 -9.79 -1.07 -11.28
N LYS A 131 -10.03 -1.22 -9.96
CA LYS A 131 -10.89 -0.27 -9.26
C LYS A 131 -10.23 1.07 -9.50
N SER A 132 -10.83 1.87 -10.35
CA SER A 132 -10.51 3.29 -10.42
C SER A 132 -10.66 3.79 -8.99
N ASN A 133 -9.57 3.93 -8.28
CA ASN A 133 -9.53 4.79 -7.13
C ASN A 133 -9.96 6.13 -7.70
N THR A 134 -11.17 6.51 -7.41
CA THR A 134 -11.64 7.89 -7.61
C THR A 134 -10.77 8.71 -6.66
N ILE A 135 -9.56 9.01 -7.09
CA ILE A 135 -8.85 10.18 -6.62
C ILE A 135 -9.88 11.27 -6.89
N LEU A 136 -10.38 11.89 -5.82
CA LEU A 136 -11.22 13.05 -5.91
C LEU A 136 -10.57 13.95 -6.96
N ASN A 137 -11.07 13.87 -8.20
CA ASN A 137 -10.71 14.82 -9.24
C ASN A 137 -11.32 16.15 -8.78
N PHE A 138 -10.57 16.84 -7.90
CA PHE A 138 -10.84 18.25 -7.67
C PHE A 138 -10.67 18.93 -9.02
N SER A 139 -11.79 19.24 -9.63
CA SER A 139 -11.83 20.07 -10.82
C SER A 139 -11.06 21.36 -10.50
N ILE A 140 -10.35 21.90 -11.47
CA ILE A 140 -9.73 23.23 -11.34
C ILE A 140 -10.76 24.24 -10.84
N LEU A 141 -12.01 24.05 -11.19
CA LEU A 141 -13.16 24.85 -10.73
C LEU A 141 -13.35 24.75 -9.21
N ASP A 142 -13.23 23.55 -8.61
CA ASP A 142 -13.39 23.37 -7.16
C ASP A 142 -12.26 24.07 -6.40
N ILE A 143 -11.05 24.06 -6.93
CA ILE A 143 -9.90 24.77 -6.35
C ILE A 143 -10.13 26.28 -6.42
N ILE A 144 -10.63 26.80 -7.54
CA ILE A 144 -10.92 28.22 -7.71
C ILE A 144 -12.01 28.66 -6.73
N ILE A 145 -13.07 27.86 -6.53
CA ILE A 145 -14.14 28.16 -5.58
C ILE A 145 -13.60 28.22 -4.16
N VAL A 146 -12.79 27.28 -3.75
CA VAL A 146 -12.19 27.28 -2.40
C VAL A 146 -11.31 28.51 -2.18
N ILE A 147 -10.49 28.88 -3.15
CA ILE A 147 -9.66 30.10 -3.07
C ILE A 147 -10.52 31.36 -2.97
N ALA A 148 -11.59 31.45 -3.78
CA ALA A 148 -12.50 32.59 -3.76
C ALA A 148 -13.19 32.72 -2.39
N VAL A 149 -13.64 31.64 -1.79
CA VAL A 149 -14.27 31.64 -0.46
C VAL A 149 -13.26 32.13 0.61
N ILE A 150 -12.03 31.65 0.58
CA ILE A 150 -10.98 32.05 1.52
C ILE A 150 -10.72 33.57 1.39
N LEU A 151 -10.64 34.10 0.18
CA LEU A 151 -10.42 35.52 -0.07
C LEU A 151 -11.57 36.38 0.47
N VAL A 152 -12.84 35.96 0.25
CA VAL A 152 -13.99 36.66 0.76
C VAL A 152 -13.99 36.68 2.29
N VAL A 153 -13.73 35.56 2.94
CA VAL A 153 -13.62 35.49 4.40
C VAL A 153 -12.52 36.41 4.93
N PHE A 154 -11.38 36.41 4.27
CA PHE A 154 -10.25 37.29 4.66
C PHE A 154 -10.60 38.77 4.56
N ILE A 155 -11.29 39.17 3.47
CA ILE A 155 -11.74 40.56 3.29
C ILE A 155 -12.76 40.96 4.37
N VAL A 156 -13.72 40.09 4.66
CA VAL A 156 -14.75 40.32 5.69
C VAL A 156 -14.07 40.49 7.06
N VAL A 157 -13.19 39.58 7.44
CA VAL A 157 -12.50 39.61 8.75
C VAL A 157 -11.64 40.88 8.89
N THR A 158 -10.96 41.30 7.82
CA THR A 158 -10.12 42.52 7.86
C THR A 158 -10.95 43.82 7.91
N ARG A 159 -12.18 43.79 7.34
CA ARG A 159 -13.12 44.93 7.41
C ARG A 159 -13.74 45.11 8.79
N PHE A 160 -14.00 44.02 9.50
CA PHE A 160 -14.59 44.07 10.87
C PHE A 160 -13.57 44.37 11.98
N LYS A 161 -12.26 44.40 11.68
CA LYS A 161 -11.23 44.79 12.63
C LYS A 161 -10.86 46.27 12.62
N LYS A 162 -11.52 47.08 11.80
CA LYS A 162 -11.45 48.54 11.81
C LYS A 162 -12.70 49.10 12.46
#